data_71b92a2aecf8c59e176d524220d3a049
#
_entry.id   71b92a2aecf8c59e176d524220d3a049
#
_cell.length_a   1.000
_cell.length_b   1.000
_cell.length_c   1.000
_cell.angle_alpha   90.00
_cell.angle_beta   90.00
_cell.angle_gamma   90.00
#
_symmetry.space_group_name_H-M   'P 1'
#
loop_
_entity.id
_entity.type
_entity.pdbx_description
1 polymer ?
#
loop_
_entity_poly.entity_id
_entity_poly.type
_entity_poly.pdbx_seq_one_letter_code
_entity_poly.pdbx_strand_id
1 'polypeptide(L)'
;MTLVVKLGSSIVAADDGELRLDVLDSVCEQVSALERAGERIVLVTSGAIARGMRLLELPVRPRAMDELQAASAVGQGDLFRAYESRLAGHGTRAAQVLLTAADIAARTNYLNARQTLRRLVEWGVVPVINENDTTATDEINFGDNDFLAAQVALLLDARLLVLLTNVDGLYARDPHRDPEPELIADVDDFSELEGLAIGERTSAFGSGGMRSKVAAAEMASEAGIPVVICNGTEPDTLTAAAAGRPVGTRFAAQAGRESSFKLWLKYAKPKRGTLRVDAGAARVLRESGSSLLPVGIAEVLGSFEAGDAVEVASDGVVIGKGISDYSARELTQVLGMKTDAVRDVLPHAADEVIHRDRFVLV
;
A
#
# COMPACT_ATOMS: atom_id res chain seq x y z
N MET A 1 8.34 -19.91 6.13
CA MET A 1 8.49 -18.56 5.57
C MET A 1 7.15 -17.83 5.68
N THR A 2 7.08 -16.49 5.60
CA THR A 2 5.82 -15.77 5.80
C THR A 2 5.10 -15.54 4.47
N LEU A 3 3.80 -15.79 4.44
CA LEU A 3 2.89 -15.50 3.34
C LEU A 3 1.96 -14.36 3.79
N VAL A 4 1.87 -13.29 3.02
CA VAL A 4 0.90 -12.22 3.25
C VAL A 4 -0.24 -12.35 2.27
N VAL A 5 -1.46 -12.38 2.78
CA VAL A 5 -2.68 -12.56 1.98
C VAL A 5 -3.60 -11.36 2.20
N LYS A 6 -3.92 -10.64 1.14
CA LYS A 6 -4.84 -9.52 1.21
C LYS A 6 -6.18 -9.88 0.61
N LEU A 7 -7.24 -9.57 1.33
CA LEU A 7 -8.62 -9.72 0.88
C LEU A 7 -9.20 -8.35 0.53
N GLY A 8 -9.60 -8.18 -0.75
CA GLY A 8 -10.25 -6.96 -1.23
C GLY A 8 -11.66 -6.78 -0.65
N SER A 9 -12.13 -5.54 -0.56
CA SER A 9 -13.47 -5.23 -0.02
C SER A 9 -14.59 -5.97 -0.77
N SER A 10 -14.48 -6.14 -2.09
CA SER A 10 -15.48 -6.82 -2.93
C SER A 10 -15.63 -8.32 -2.66
N ILE A 11 -14.61 -8.97 -2.07
CA ILE A 11 -14.71 -10.39 -1.67
C ILE A 11 -15.02 -10.56 -0.19
N VAL A 12 -14.80 -9.52 0.62
CA VAL A 12 -15.10 -9.54 2.07
C VAL A 12 -16.56 -9.17 2.32
N ALA A 13 -17.09 -8.17 1.60
CA ALA A 13 -18.44 -7.69 1.76
C ALA A 13 -19.13 -7.53 0.40
N ALA A 14 -20.43 -7.78 0.37
CA ALA A 14 -21.30 -7.49 -0.76
C ALA A 14 -21.57 -5.98 -0.89
N ASP A 15 -22.21 -5.57 -1.99
CA ASP A 15 -22.49 -4.16 -2.26
C ASP A 15 -23.45 -3.50 -1.25
N ASP A 16 -24.15 -4.26 -0.45
CA ASP A 16 -25.00 -3.80 0.66
C ASP A 16 -24.28 -3.78 2.02
N GLY A 17 -23.00 -4.13 2.06
CA GLY A 17 -22.16 -4.20 3.26
C GLY A 17 -22.35 -5.48 4.09
N GLU A 18 -23.13 -6.48 3.60
CA GLU A 18 -23.20 -7.78 4.25
C GLU A 18 -21.91 -8.57 4.02
N LEU A 19 -21.40 -9.22 5.07
CA LEU A 19 -20.17 -10.00 4.95
C LEU A 19 -20.43 -11.28 4.13
N ARG A 20 -19.54 -11.55 3.19
CA ARG A 20 -19.55 -12.78 2.37
C ARG A 20 -18.94 -13.92 3.17
N LEU A 21 -19.75 -14.45 4.08
CA LEU A 21 -19.31 -15.41 5.10
C LEU A 21 -18.85 -16.74 4.49
N ASP A 22 -19.38 -17.11 3.35
CA ASP A 22 -18.98 -18.26 2.53
C ASP A 22 -17.55 -18.11 2.00
N VAL A 23 -17.21 -16.94 1.43
CA VAL A 23 -15.87 -16.62 0.94
C VAL A 23 -14.88 -16.54 2.10
N LEU A 24 -15.26 -15.89 3.20
CA LEU A 24 -14.42 -15.79 4.38
C LEU A 24 -14.13 -17.16 5.00
N ASP A 25 -15.11 -18.05 5.01
CA ASP A 25 -14.94 -19.42 5.53
C ASP A 25 -13.99 -20.22 4.65
N SER A 26 -14.17 -20.21 3.33
CA SER A 26 -13.27 -20.86 2.37
C SER A 26 -11.83 -20.36 2.50
N VAL A 27 -11.62 -19.04 2.61
CA VAL A 27 -10.26 -18.49 2.77
C VAL A 27 -9.68 -18.88 4.14
N CYS A 28 -10.45 -18.82 5.22
CA CYS A 28 -9.98 -19.20 6.56
C CYS A 28 -9.63 -20.70 6.64
N GLU A 29 -10.39 -21.57 5.95
CA GLU A 29 -10.04 -22.99 5.82
C GLU A 29 -8.70 -23.19 5.13
N GLN A 30 -8.48 -22.52 3.98
CA GLN A 30 -7.22 -22.57 3.25
C GLN A 30 -6.05 -22.01 4.07
N VAL A 31 -6.24 -20.90 4.78
CA VAL A 31 -5.26 -20.33 5.71
C VAL A 31 -4.88 -21.34 6.78
N SER A 32 -5.87 -21.96 7.41
CA SER A 32 -5.64 -22.96 8.45
C SER A 32 -4.97 -24.22 7.92
N ALA A 33 -5.26 -24.63 6.69
CA ALA A 33 -4.58 -25.73 6.02
C ALA A 33 -3.10 -25.43 5.75
N LEU A 34 -2.80 -24.23 5.28
CA LEU A 34 -1.42 -23.76 5.04
C LEU A 34 -0.64 -23.64 6.36
N GLU A 35 -1.25 -23.15 7.45
CA GLU A 35 -0.62 -23.11 8.77
C GLU A 35 -0.27 -24.52 9.28
N ARG A 36 -1.20 -25.47 9.14
CA ARG A 36 -0.93 -26.88 9.49
C ARG A 36 0.20 -27.49 8.64
N ALA A 37 0.37 -27.01 7.41
CA ALA A 37 1.49 -27.40 6.54
C ALA A 37 2.82 -26.71 6.89
N GLY A 38 2.84 -25.85 7.93
CA GLY A 38 4.04 -25.17 8.42
C GLY A 38 4.31 -23.80 7.78
N GLU A 39 3.37 -23.27 6.99
CA GLU A 39 3.44 -21.90 6.50
C GLU A 39 3.06 -20.93 7.63
N ARG A 40 3.56 -19.73 7.55
CA ARG A 40 3.22 -18.63 8.45
C ARG A 40 2.39 -17.61 7.70
N ILE A 41 1.17 -17.36 8.14
CA ILE A 41 0.21 -16.56 7.41
C ILE A 41 -0.07 -15.23 8.14
N VAL A 42 -0.17 -14.16 7.37
CA VAL A 42 -0.66 -12.84 7.81
C VAL A 42 -1.77 -12.42 6.86
N LEU A 43 -2.92 -12.10 7.40
CA LEU A 43 -4.06 -11.59 6.64
C LEU A 43 -4.08 -10.06 6.69
N VAL A 44 -4.33 -9.43 5.55
CA VAL A 44 -4.67 -8.00 5.44
C VAL A 44 -6.07 -7.91 4.86
N THR A 45 -6.98 -7.31 5.60
CA THR A 45 -8.40 -7.26 5.21
C THR A 45 -8.84 -5.84 4.83
N SER A 46 -10.03 -5.75 4.28
CA SER A 46 -10.77 -4.53 4.01
C SER A 46 -12.25 -4.74 4.40
N GLY A 47 -13.09 -3.73 4.23
CA GLY A 47 -14.54 -3.88 4.37
C GLY A 47 -15.11 -3.38 5.69
N ALA A 48 -14.31 -2.83 6.62
CA ALA A 48 -14.80 -2.32 7.88
C ALA A 48 -15.82 -1.17 7.69
N ILE A 49 -15.55 -0.22 6.80
CA ILE A 49 -16.49 0.87 6.48
C ILE A 49 -17.81 0.32 5.92
N ALA A 50 -17.74 -0.58 4.92
CA ALA A 50 -18.94 -1.17 4.32
C ALA A 50 -19.78 -1.91 5.37
N ARG A 51 -19.13 -2.70 6.24
CA ARG A 51 -19.81 -3.39 7.34
C ARG A 51 -20.42 -2.42 8.36
N GLY A 52 -19.70 -1.36 8.71
CA GLY A 52 -20.21 -0.33 9.63
C GLY A 52 -21.40 0.42 9.06
N MET A 53 -21.37 0.76 7.79
CA MET A 53 -22.52 1.37 7.09
C MET A 53 -23.75 0.48 7.16
N ARG A 54 -23.59 -0.83 6.94
CA ARG A 54 -24.69 -1.81 7.05
C ARG A 54 -25.25 -1.87 8.47
N LEU A 55 -24.38 -1.93 9.49
CA LEU A 55 -24.78 -1.98 10.89
C LEU A 55 -25.48 -0.69 11.38
N LEU A 56 -25.08 0.46 10.79
CA LEU A 56 -25.70 1.76 11.07
C LEU A 56 -26.89 2.07 10.15
N GLU A 57 -27.25 1.16 9.26
CA GLU A 57 -28.35 1.32 8.29
C GLU A 57 -28.17 2.59 7.41
N LEU A 58 -26.93 2.97 7.08
CA LEU A 58 -26.65 4.13 6.24
C LEU A 58 -26.99 3.83 4.78
N PRO A 59 -27.92 4.58 4.15
CA PRO A 59 -28.38 4.26 2.80
C PRO A 59 -27.39 4.64 1.70
N VAL A 60 -26.44 5.53 2.00
CA VAL A 60 -25.45 6.04 1.06
C VAL A 60 -24.10 6.14 1.76
N ARG A 61 -23.02 5.87 1.01
CA ARG A 61 -21.66 6.02 1.53
C ARG A 61 -21.39 7.48 1.92
N PRO A 62 -21.00 7.74 3.17
CA PRO A 62 -20.61 9.07 3.63
C PRO A 62 -19.44 9.63 2.79
N ARG A 63 -19.36 10.95 2.73
CA ARG A 63 -18.25 11.67 2.09
C ARG A 63 -17.34 12.36 3.09
N ALA A 64 -17.88 12.68 4.26
CA ALA A 64 -17.12 13.30 5.33
C ALA A 64 -16.20 12.26 5.98
N MET A 65 -14.97 12.66 6.29
CA MET A 65 -13.94 11.78 6.83
C MET A 65 -14.33 11.21 8.19
N ASP A 66 -14.82 12.03 9.07
CA ASP A 66 -15.28 11.65 10.41
C ASP A 66 -16.43 10.63 10.39
N GLU A 67 -17.35 10.75 9.42
CA GLU A 67 -18.42 9.76 9.20
C GLU A 67 -17.88 8.41 8.72
N LEU A 68 -16.90 8.43 7.80
CA LEU A 68 -16.24 7.21 7.32
C LEU A 68 -15.45 6.53 8.44
N GLN A 69 -14.72 7.31 9.26
CA GLN A 69 -14.00 6.83 10.42
C GLN A 69 -14.94 6.22 11.46
N ALA A 70 -16.06 6.89 11.74
CA ALA A 70 -17.08 6.36 12.65
C ALA A 70 -17.71 5.06 12.13
N ALA A 71 -18.05 4.99 10.84
CA ALA A 71 -18.54 3.77 10.22
C ALA A 71 -17.51 2.64 10.31
N SER A 72 -16.24 2.91 10.02
CA SER A 72 -15.17 1.91 10.18
C SER A 72 -15.05 1.42 11.62
N ALA A 73 -15.08 2.31 12.61
CA ALA A 73 -14.99 1.95 14.02
C ALA A 73 -16.13 1.00 14.45
N VAL A 74 -17.36 1.20 13.93
CA VAL A 74 -18.50 0.31 14.18
C VAL A 74 -18.32 -1.05 13.49
N GLY A 75 -17.86 -1.05 12.24
CA GLY A 75 -17.76 -2.28 11.44
C GLY A 75 -16.54 -3.14 11.78
N GLN A 76 -15.45 -2.53 12.25
CA GLN A 76 -14.17 -3.22 12.48
C GLN A 76 -14.26 -4.37 13.47
N GLY A 77 -14.98 -4.19 14.57
CA GLY A 77 -15.13 -5.23 15.59
C GLY A 77 -15.93 -6.44 15.10
N ASP A 78 -16.95 -6.21 14.27
CA ASP A 78 -17.77 -7.27 13.69
C ASP A 78 -17.02 -8.02 12.58
N LEU A 79 -16.29 -7.28 11.74
CA LEU A 79 -15.42 -7.84 10.72
C LEU A 79 -14.35 -8.77 11.36
N PHE A 80 -13.67 -8.31 12.41
CA PHE A 80 -12.66 -9.14 13.07
C PHE A 80 -13.27 -10.40 13.68
N ARG A 81 -14.42 -10.30 14.34
CA ARG A 81 -15.15 -11.48 14.87
C ARG A 81 -15.49 -12.49 13.79
N ALA A 82 -15.82 -12.04 12.59
CA ALA A 82 -16.09 -12.94 11.47
C ALA A 82 -14.87 -13.78 11.09
N TYR A 83 -13.68 -13.19 11.08
CA TYR A 83 -12.42 -13.93 10.88
C TYR A 83 -12.08 -14.83 12.07
N GLU A 84 -12.10 -14.28 13.28
CA GLU A 84 -11.76 -14.99 14.51
C GLU A 84 -12.56 -16.28 14.67
N SER A 85 -13.90 -16.19 14.52
CA SER A 85 -14.78 -17.34 14.68
C SER A 85 -14.52 -18.43 13.62
N ARG A 86 -14.23 -18.06 12.38
CA ARG A 86 -13.95 -19.02 11.29
C ARG A 86 -12.59 -19.68 11.45
N LEU A 87 -11.56 -18.90 11.70
CA LEU A 87 -10.22 -19.43 11.98
C LEU A 87 -10.24 -20.36 13.20
N ALA A 88 -10.97 -19.97 14.26
CA ALA A 88 -11.16 -20.83 15.44
C ALA A 88 -11.90 -22.13 15.12
N GLY A 89 -12.91 -22.07 14.23
CA GLY A 89 -13.63 -23.26 13.73
C GLY A 89 -12.70 -24.25 13.02
N HIS A 90 -11.63 -23.77 12.37
CA HIS A 90 -10.59 -24.57 11.74
C HIS A 90 -9.37 -24.86 12.64
N GLY A 91 -9.45 -24.48 13.94
CA GLY A 91 -8.39 -24.74 14.93
C GLY A 91 -7.24 -23.72 14.94
N THR A 92 -7.38 -22.60 14.23
CA THR A 92 -6.38 -21.54 14.13
C THR A 92 -6.76 -20.33 14.98
N ARG A 93 -5.80 -19.77 15.71
CA ARG A 93 -5.99 -18.55 16.51
C ARG A 93 -5.72 -17.31 15.67
N ALA A 94 -6.50 -16.25 15.90
CA ALA A 94 -6.33 -14.97 15.27
C ALA A 94 -6.03 -13.84 16.26
N ALA A 95 -5.40 -12.78 15.78
CA ALA A 95 -5.20 -11.54 16.53
C ALA A 95 -5.49 -10.33 15.64
N GLN A 96 -6.26 -9.38 16.16
CA GLN A 96 -6.48 -8.10 15.47
C GLN A 96 -5.24 -7.22 15.58
N VAL A 97 -4.84 -6.63 14.45
CA VAL A 97 -3.78 -5.62 14.40
C VAL A 97 -4.28 -4.48 13.51
N LEU A 98 -4.20 -3.26 14.01
CA LEU A 98 -4.56 -2.06 13.25
C LEU A 98 -3.30 -1.22 13.03
N LEU A 99 -3.04 -0.86 11.79
CA LEU A 99 -1.88 -0.07 11.37
C LEU A 99 -2.31 1.07 10.47
N THR A 100 -1.56 2.15 10.52
CA THR A 100 -1.64 3.23 9.53
C THR A 100 -0.38 3.25 8.68
N ALA A 101 -0.42 3.89 7.51
CA ALA A 101 0.79 4.13 6.73
C ALA A 101 1.81 4.98 7.52
N ALA A 102 1.35 5.87 8.40
CA ALA A 102 2.21 6.65 9.28
C ALA A 102 2.98 5.76 10.28
N ASP A 103 2.36 4.69 10.79
CA ASP A 103 3.03 3.72 11.66
C ASP A 103 4.18 3.01 10.94
N ILE A 104 4.00 2.70 9.66
CA ILE A 104 5.03 2.06 8.84
C ILE A 104 6.12 3.07 8.44
N ALA A 105 5.77 4.34 8.23
CA ALA A 105 6.74 5.38 7.90
C ALA A 105 7.64 5.78 9.07
N ALA A 106 7.13 5.73 10.30
CA ALA A 106 7.90 6.07 11.49
C ALA A 106 8.78 4.89 11.93
N ARG A 107 10.11 5.06 11.92
CA ARG A 107 11.08 3.98 12.20
C ARG A 107 10.79 3.22 13.51
N THR A 108 10.44 3.92 14.57
CA THR A 108 10.15 3.29 15.87
C THR A 108 8.91 2.40 15.80
N ASN A 109 7.82 2.93 15.20
CA ASN A 109 6.57 2.19 15.04
C ASN A 109 6.75 1.00 14.09
N TYR A 110 7.51 1.19 13.00
CA TYR A 110 7.90 0.13 12.06
C TYR A 110 8.57 -1.04 12.78
N LEU A 111 9.58 -0.77 13.62
CA LEU A 111 10.30 -1.82 14.36
C LEU A 111 9.39 -2.52 15.38
N ASN A 112 8.53 -1.78 16.08
CA ASN A 112 7.56 -2.33 17.02
C ASN A 112 6.52 -3.22 16.32
N ALA A 113 5.93 -2.73 15.21
CA ALA A 113 4.98 -3.50 14.41
C ALA A 113 5.63 -4.80 13.89
N ARG A 114 6.84 -4.70 13.34
CA ARG A 114 7.61 -5.87 12.87
C ARG A 114 7.83 -6.92 13.97
N GLN A 115 8.25 -6.48 15.15
CA GLN A 115 8.50 -7.39 16.27
C GLN A 115 7.20 -8.05 16.77
N THR A 116 6.13 -7.27 16.89
CA THR A 116 4.82 -7.78 17.30
C THR A 116 4.28 -8.81 16.31
N LEU A 117 4.27 -8.48 15.01
CA LEU A 117 3.79 -9.40 13.98
C LEU A 117 4.63 -10.69 13.92
N ARG A 118 5.96 -10.58 13.99
CA ARG A 118 6.84 -11.76 14.06
C ARG A 118 6.53 -12.63 15.27
N ARG A 119 6.29 -12.02 16.42
CA ARG A 119 5.97 -12.76 17.65
C ARG A 119 4.63 -13.48 17.54
N LEU A 120 3.59 -12.84 17.01
CA LEU A 120 2.29 -13.47 16.78
C LEU A 120 2.43 -14.71 15.88
N VAL A 121 3.11 -14.55 14.76
CA VAL A 121 3.35 -15.63 13.80
C VAL A 121 4.19 -16.76 14.41
N GLU A 122 5.18 -16.45 15.24
CA GLU A 122 5.97 -17.45 16.00
C GLU A 122 5.12 -18.24 17.01
N TRP A 123 4.08 -17.61 17.55
CA TRP A 123 3.14 -18.26 18.48
C TRP A 123 2.05 -19.07 17.77
N GLY A 124 2.05 -19.15 16.44
CA GLY A 124 1.00 -19.81 15.66
C GLY A 124 -0.34 -19.05 15.77
N VAL A 125 -0.26 -17.72 15.78
CA VAL A 125 -1.43 -16.82 15.75
C VAL A 125 -1.42 -16.08 14.45
N VAL A 126 -2.52 -16.13 13.70
CA VAL A 126 -2.70 -15.40 12.44
C VAL A 126 -3.04 -13.94 12.73
N PRO A 127 -2.16 -12.98 12.42
CA PRO A 127 -2.54 -11.57 12.49
C PRO A 127 -3.56 -11.26 11.37
N VAL A 128 -4.68 -10.66 11.75
CA VAL A 128 -5.66 -10.06 10.84
C VAL A 128 -5.49 -8.55 10.92
N ILE A 129 -4.85 -8.01 9.90
CA ILE A 129 -4.45 -6.60 9.84
C ILE A 129 -5.51 -5.82 9.05
N ASN A 130 -5.87 -4.65 9.53
CA ASN A 130 -6.63 -3.66 8.77
C ASN A 130 -6.02 -2.27 9.00
N GLU A 131 -6.41 -1.32 8.16
CA GLU A 131 -6.08 0.07 8.42
C GLU A 131 -6.76 0.56 9.70
N ASN A 132 -6.05 1.37 10.49
CA ASN A 132 -6.63 2.09 11.61
C ASN A 132 -7.30 3.37 11.12
N ASP A 133 -8.46 3.19 10.48
CA ASP A 133 -9.22 4.28 9.89
C ASP A 133 -9.50 5.43 10.86
N THR A 134 -9.66 5.14 12.17
CA THR A 134 -9.97 6.16 13.18
C THR A 134 -8.85 7.18 13.42
N THR A 135 -7.63 6.84 13.08
CA THR A 135 -6.43 7.69 13.23
C THR A 135 -5.75 7.99 11.91
N ALA A 136 -6.25 7.43 10.80
CA ALA A 136 -5.76 7.76 9.47
C ALA A 136 -6.07 9.22 9.14
N THR A 137 -5.09 9.93 8.56
CA THR A 137 -5.24 11.30 8.13
C THR A 137 -5.71 11.40 6.69
N ASP A 138 -6.24 12.55 6.27
CA ASP A 138 -6.69 12.83 4.89
C ASP A 138 -5.61 12.58 3.82
N GLU A 139 -4.37 12.44 4.25
CA GLU A 139 -3.21 12.23 3.38
C GLU A 139 -3.12 10.83 2.80
N ILE A 140 -3.88 9.89 3.36
CA ILE A 140 -3.90 8.50 2.95
C ILE A 140 -5.24 8.25 2.27
N ASN A 141 -5.22 7.86 1.01
CA ASN A 141 -6.44 7.49 0.31
C ASN A 141 -7.13 6.36 1.07
N PHE A 142 -8.24 6.71 1.72
CA PHE A 142 -9.06 5.80 2.50
C PHE A 142 -9.37 4.54 1.68
N GLY A 143 -8.93 3.40 2.16
CA GLY A 143 -9.36 2.10 1.66
C GLY A 143 -8.42 1.40 0.68
N ASP A 144 -7.16 1.78 0.54
CA ASP A 144 -6.22 1.02 -0.29
C ASP A 144 -5.30 0.10 0.54
N ASN A 145 -5.91 -0.95 1.10
CA ASN A 145 -5.17 -1.98 1.83
C ASN A 145 -4.27 -2.84 0.92
N ASP A 146 -4.24 -2.62 -0.40
CA ASP A 146 -3.29 -3.28 -1.29
C ASP A 146 -1.86 -2.77 -0.97
N PHE A 147 -1.70 -1.44 -0.80
CA PHE A 147 -0.42 -0.86 -0.36
C PHE A 147 -0.05 -1.28 1.07
N LEU A 148 -1.01 -1.29 2.00
CA LEU A 148 -0.76 -1.79 3.35
C LEU A 148 -0.26 -3.24 3.33
N ALA A 149 -0.84 -4.09 2.47
CA ALA A 149 -0.41 -5.48 2.32
C ALA A 149 1.02 -5.59 1.75
N ALA A 150 1.36 -4.78 0.75
CA ALA A 150 2.73 -4.70 0.23
C ALA A 150 3.70 -4.24 1.32
N GLN A 151 3.37 -3.20 2.08
CA GLN A 151 4.18 -2.73 3.20
C GLN A 151 4.37 -3.80 4.30
N VAL A 152 3.31 -4.54 4.64
CA VAL A 152 3.39 -5.66 5.59
C VAL A 152 4.25 -6.80 5.03
N ALA A 153 4.16 -7.08 3.73
CA ALA A 153 5.03 -8.06 3.08
C ALA A 153 6.51 -7.66 3.17
N LEU A 154 6.83 -6.39 2.91
CA LEU A 154 8.18 -5.84 3.06
C LEU A 154 8.64 -5.90 4.54
N LEU A 155 7.76 -5.51 5.47
CA LEU A 155 8.04 -5.50 6.92
C LEU A 155 8.48 -6.87 7.43
N LEU A 156 7.89 -7.94 6.89
CA LEU A 156 8.07 -9.32 7.34
C LEU A 156 9.04 -10.12 6.48
N ASP A 157 9.63 -9.53 5.45
CA ASP A 157 10.42 -10.23 4.44
C ASP A 157 9.63 -11.44 3.89
N ALA A 158 8.40 -11.20 3.43
CA ALA A 158 7.49 -12.25 2.99
C ALA A 158 8.02 -12.99 1.77
N ARG A 159 7.79 -14.31 1.69
CA ARG A 159 8.15 -15.10 0.52
C ARG A 159 7.20 -14.90 -0.67
N LEU A 160 5.97 -14.45 -0.39
CA LEU A 160 4.92 -14.23 -1.38
C LEU A 160 3.87 -13.27 -0.81
N LEU A 161 3.38 -12.37 -1.65
CA LEU A 161 2.18 -11.58 -1.42
C LEU A 161 1.07 -12.11 -2.34
N VAL A 162 -0.09 -12.45 -1.77
CA VAL A 162 -1.28 -12.83 -2.54
C VAL A 162 -2.36 -11.75 -2.37
N LEU A 163 -2.79 -11.16 -3.49
CA LEU A 163 -3.86 -10.19 -3.53
C LEU A 163 -5.13 -10.86 -4.07
N LEU A 164 -6.01 -11.24 -3.15
CA LEU A 164 -7.29 -11.86 -3.49
C LEU A 164 -8.30 -10.80 -3.93
N THR A 165 -8.95 -11.03 -5.06
CA THR A 165 -9.93 -10.15 -5.68
C THR A 165 -11.11 -10.96 -6.23
N ASN A 166 -12.10 -10.32 -6.84
CA ASN A 166 -13.28 -10.96 -7.43
C ASN A 166 -13.16 -11.22 -8.94
N VAL A 167 -11.94 -11.11 -9.48
CA VAL A 167 -11.60 -11.43 -10.88
C VAL A 167 -10.38 -12.34 -10.89
N ASP A 168 -10.20 -13.11 -11.97
CA ASP A 168 -9.18 -14.16 -11.99
C ASP A 168 -7.75 -13.64 -11.96
N GLY A 169 -7.52 -12.39 -12.39
CA GLY A 169 -6.21 -11.74 -12.39
C GLY A 169 -6.23 -10.45 -13.20
N LEU A 170 -5.09 -10.07 -13.75
CA LEU A 170 -4.94 -8.92 -14.63
C LEU A 170 -5.27 -9.33 -16.06
N TYR A 171 -6.17 -8.58 -16.69
CA TYR A 171 -6.53 -8.76 -18.08
C TYR A 171 -5.93 -7.67 -18.96
N ALA A 172 -5.57 -8.02 -20.19
CA ALA A 172 -5.05 -7.07 -21.18
C ALA A 172 -6.06 -5.96 -21.53
N ARG A 173 -7.36 -6.25 -21.36
CA ARG A 173 -8.48 -5.31 -21.52
C ARG A 173 -9.53 -5.51 -20.43
N ASP A 174 -10.45 -4.56 -20.28
CA ASP A 174 -11.54 -4.66 -19.30
C ASP A 174 -12.39 -5.92 -19.55
N PRO A 175 -12.38 -6.92 -18.65
CA PRO A 175 -13.09 -8.19 -18.83
C PRO A 175 -14.61 -8.04 -18.86
N HIS A 176 -15.15 -6.88 -18.44
CA HIS A 176 -16.59 -6.60 -18.52
C HIS A 176 -17.02 -6.05 -19.88
N ARG A 177 -16.07 -5.66 -20.73
CA ARG A 177 -16.30 -5.06 -22.04
C ARG A 177 -15.80 -5.91 -23.20
N ASP A 178 -14.82 -6.78 -22.94
CA ASP A 178 -14.27 -7.68 -23.94
C ASP A 178 -14.97 -9.05 -23.81
N PRO A 179 -15.57 -9.59 -24.90
CA PRO A 179 -16.22 -10.91 -24.88
C PRO A 179 -15.23 -12.06 -24.70
N GLU A 180 -13.96 -11.86 -25.02
CA GLU A 180 -12.88 -12.84 -24.88
C GLU A 180 -11.66 -12.19 -24.19
N PRO A 181 -11.77 -11.87 -22.88
CA PRO A 181 -10.71 -11.17 -22.18
C PRO A 181 -9.49 -12.09 -22.01
N GLU A 182 -8.34 -11.64 -22.47
CA GLU A 182 -7.07 -12.32 -22.31
C GLU A 182 -6.47 -12.07 -20.93
N LEU A 183 -6.33 -13.14 -20.14
CA LEU A 183 -5.66 -13.10 -18.84
C LEU A 183 -4.14 -13.05 -19.04
N ILE A 184 -3.49 -12.08 -18.41
CA ILE A 184 -2.04 -11.99 -18.34
C ILE A 184 -1.58 -12.94 -17.21
N ALA A 185 -0.96 -14.05 -17.57
CA ALA A 185 -0.56 -15.07 -16.61
C ALA A 185 0.68 -14.67 -15.79
N ASP A 186 1.68 -14.13 -16.46
CA ASP A 186 2.96 -13.72 -15.85
C ASP A 186 3.35 -12.31 -16.29
N VAL A 187 3.94 -11.56 -15.38
CA VAL A 187 4.54 -10.25 -15.59
C VAL A 187 5.95 -10.29 -15.02
N ASP A 188 6.92 -10.33 -15.91
CA ASP A 188 8.34 -10.34 -15.55
C ASP A 188 8.92 -8.93 -15.49
N ASP A 189 8.38 -8.00 -16.28
CA ASP A 189 8.75 -6.59 -16.31
C ASP A 189 7.49 -5.70 -16.35
N PHE A 190 7.40 -4.76 -15.42
CA PHE A 190 6.26 -3.83 -15.34
C PHE A 190 6.17 -2.87 -16.54
N SER A 191 7.26 -2.69 -17.30
CA SER A 191 7.22 -1.93 -18.56
C SER A 191 6.29 -2.57 -19.61
N GLU A 192 6.03 -3.89 -19.54
CA GLU A 192 5.07 -4.60 -20.39
C GLU A 192 3.63 -4.13 -20.17
N LEU A 193 3.37 -3.54 -19.02
CA LEU A 193 2.04 -3.00 -18.65
C LEU A 193 1.84 -1.56 -19.10
N GLU A 194 2.90 -0.89 -19.60
CA GLU A 194 2.79 0.47 -20.12
C GLU A 194 1.88 0.51 -21.35
N GLY A 195 0.87 1.38 -21.29
CA GLY A 195 -0.12 1.52 -22.37
C GLY A 195 -1.31 0.57 -22.29
N LEU A 196 -1.35 -0.38 -21.34
CA LEU A 196 -2.55 -1.16 -21.07
C LEU A 196 -3.61 -0.29 -20.38
N ALA A 197 -4.85 -0.39 -20.85
CA ALA A 197 -5.99 0.28 -20.21
C ALA A 197 -6.39 -0.47 -18.92
N ILE A 198 -5.49 -0.47 -17.91
CA ILE A 198 -5.76 -1.09 -16.61
C ILE A 198 -6.93 -0.33 -15.96
N GLY A 199 -8.05 -1.02 -15.78
CA GLY A 199 -9.33 -0.43 -15.42
C GLY A 199 -9.29 0.40 -14.13
N GLU A 200 -9.87 1.61 -14.18
CA GLU A 200 -10.02 2.53 -13.04
C GLU A 200 -11.26 2.20 -12.17
N ARG A 201 -12.00 1.13 -12.47
CA ARG A 201 -13.24 0.81 -11.75
C ARG A 201 -12.93 0.38 -10.33
N THR A 202 -13.40 1.19 -9.39
CA THR A 202 -13.50 0.83 -7.98
C THR A 202 -14.89 0.23 -7.70
N SER A 203 -14.99 -0.69 -6.73
CA SER A 203 -16.29 -1.14 -6.22
C SER A 203 -17.04 0.04 -5.57
N ALA A 204 -18.37 -0.07 -5.47
CA ALA A 204 -19.20 0.98 -4.86
C ALA A 204 -18.75 1.37 -3.42
N PHE A 205 -18.08 0.47 -2.72
CA PHE A 205 -17.61 0.65 -1.34
C PHE A 205 -16.10 0.58 -1.14
N GLY A 206 -15.30 0.36 -2.22
CA GLY A 206 -13.84 0.29 -2.16
C GLY A 206 -13.16 1.32 -3.03
N SER A 207 -12.06 1.90 -2.58
CA SER A 207 -11.20 2.80 -3.35
C SER A 207 -10.17 2.06 -4.20
N GLY A 208 -9.89 0.77 -3.89
CA GLY A 208 -8.89 -0.05 -4.57
C GLY A 208 -9.43 -0.69 -5.85
N GLY A 209 -8.86 -0.30 -7.01
CA GLY A 209 -9.10 -0.94 -8.31
C GLY A 209 -7.96 -1.89 -8.71
N MET A 210 -7.98 -2.37 -9.96
CA MET A 210 -6.86 -3.18 -10.48
C MET A 210 -5.55 -2.37 -10.52
N ARG A 211 -5.62 -1.06 -10.79
CA ARG A 211 -4.45 -0.16 -10.76
C ARG A 211 -3.72 -0.14 -9.43
N SER A 212 -4.45 -0.08 -8.31
CA SER A 212 -3.81 -0.11 -6.98
C SER A 212 -3.15 -1.44 -6.69
N LYS A 213 -3.75 -2.55 -7.15
CA LYS A 213 -3.16 -3.89 -7.00
C LYS A 213 -1.88 -4.04 -7.81
N VAL A 214 -1.87 -3.52 -9.05
CA VAL A 214 -0.65 -3.53 -9.88
C VAL A 214 0.44 -2.67 -9.25
N ALA A 215 0.13 -1.48 -8.77
CA ALA A 215 1.11 -0.63 -8.10
C ALA A 215 1.63 -1.24 -6.77
N ALA A 216 0.75 -1.92 -6.00
CA ALA A 216 1.17 -2.67 -4.82
C ALA A 216 2.03 -3.89 -5.17
N ALA A 217 1.72 -4.57 -6.30
CA ALA A 217 2.52 -5.66 -6.82
C ALA A 217 3.90 -5.17 -7.27
N GLU A 218 3.97 -4.03 -7.96
CA GLU A 218 5.21 -3.41 -8.38
C GLU A 218 6.10 -3.06 -7.16
N MET A 219 5.51 -2.42 -6.14
CA MET A 219 6.21 -2.11 -4.89
C MET A 219 6.79 -3.36 -4.21
N ALA A 220 6.03 -4.45 -4.14
CA ALA A 220 6.50 -5.68 -3.53
C ALA A 220 7.55 -6.39 -4.40
N SER A 221 7.36 -6.43 -5.72
CA SER A 221 8.30 -7.02 -6.68
C SER A 221 9.65 -6.31 -6.67
N GLU A 222 9.67 -4.97 -6.64
CA GLU A 222 10.91 -4.19 -6.50
C GLU A 222 11.65 -4.46 -5.17
N ALA A 223 10.91 -4.88 -4.12
CA ALA A 223 11.51 -5.33 -2.87
C ALA A 223 12.00 -6.79 -2.90
N GLY A 224 11.89 -7.48 -4.02
CA GLY A 224 12.28 -8.87 -4.17
C GLY A 224 11.22 -9.88 -3.70
N ILE A 225 9.96 -9.46 -3.56
CA ILE A 225 8.85 -10.31 -3.13
C ILE A 225 7.94 -10.59 -4.34
N PRO A 226 7.79 -11.85 -4.77
CA PRO A 226 6.84 -12.19 -5.83
C PRO A 226 5.41 -11.94 -5.36
N VAL A 227 4.53 -11.59 -6.33
CA VAL A 227 3.11 -11.31 -6.04
C VAL A 227 2.22 -12.15 -6.94
N VAL A 228 1.06 -12.56 -6.43
CA VAL A 228 -0.01 -13.19 -7.21
C VAL A 228 -1.31 -12.41 -6.98
N ILE A 229 -1.94 -11.96 -8.07
CA ILE A 229 -3.31 -11.44 -8.05
C ILE A 229 -4.23 -12.54 -8.57
N CYS A 230 -5.20 -12.97 -7.78
CA CYS A 230 -6.08 -14.07 -8.15
C CYS A 230 -7.49 -13.96 -7.54
N ASN A 231 -8.41 -14.79 -8.04
CA ASN A 231 -9.79 -14.79 -7.62
C ASN A 231 -9.98 -15.49 -6.27
N GLY A 232 -10.23 -14.71 -5.22
CA GLY A 232 -10.45 -15.22 -3.87
C GLY A 232 -11.83 -15.83 -3.63
N THR A 233 -12.74 -15.78 -4.61
CA THR A 233 -14.06 -16.43 -4.52
C THR A 233 -14.03 -17.88 -5.00
N GLU A 234 -12.97 -18.26 -5.75
CA GLU A 234 -12.80 -19.63 -6.23
C GLU A 234 -12.15 -20.50 -5.15
N PRO A 235 -12.59 -21.75 -5.02
CA PRO A 235 -12.01 -22.68 -4.05
C PRO A 235 -10.54 -22.97 -4.37
N ASP A 236 -9.75 -23.26 -3.35
CA ASP A 236 -8.34 -23.68 -3.44
C ASP A 236 -7.38 -22.69 -4.13
N THR A 237 -7.83 -21.48 -4.47
CA THR A 237 -7.01 -20.49 -5.17
C THR A 237 -5.81 -20.04 -4.32
N LEU A 238 -6.02 -19.78 -3.03
CA LEU A 238 -4.95 -19.39 -2.12
C LEU A 238 -3.91 -20.51 -1.95
N THR A 239 -4.35 -21.74 -1.78
CA THR A 239 -3.45 -22.90 -1.66
C THR A 239 -2.70 -23.18 -2.97
N ALA A 240 -3.34 -22.93 -4.13
CA ALA A 240 -2.71 -23.02 -5.44
C ALA A 240 -1.61 -21.96 -5.61
N ALA A 241 -1.91 -20.71 -5.30
CA ALA A 241 -0.94 -19.62 -5.33
C ALA A 241 0.25 -19.87 -4.39
N ALA A 242 -0.01 -20.32 -3.15
CA ALA A 242 1.03 -20.65 -2.18
C ALA A 242 1.94 -21.79 -2.62
N ALA A 243 1.40 -22.76 -3.37
CA ALA A 243 2.14 -23.89 -3.95
C ALA A 243 2.86 -23.55 -5.27
N GLY A 244 2.74 -22.32 -5.79
CA GLY A 244 3.33 -21.92 -7.06
C GLY A 244 2.64 -22.56 -8.28
N ARG A 245 1.40 -23.04 -8.12
CA ARG A 245 0.60 -23.55 -9.25
C ARG A 245 0.10 -22.38 -10.10
N PRO A 246 -0.09 -22.56 -11.42
CA PRO A 246 -0.62 -21.53 -12.29
C PRO A 246 -2.02 -21.09 -11.84
N VAL A 247 -2.14 -19.87 -11.32
CA VAL A 247 -3.39 -19.27 -10.90
C VAL A 247 -3.25 -17.75 -10.92
N GLY A 248 -4.22 -17.08 -11.50
CA GLY A 248 -4.21 -15.61 -11.57
C GLY A 248 -3.10 -15.04 -12.43
N THR A 249 -2.65 -13.85 -12.04
CA THR A 249 -1.50 -13.16 -12.62
C THR A 249 -0.35 -13.17 -11.61
N ARG A 250 0.78 -13.70 -12.01
CA ARG A 250 2.01 -13.72 -11.23
C ARG A 250 2.93 -12.58 -11.65
N PHE A 251 3.43 -11.84 -10.68
CA PHE A 251 4.47 -10.82 -10.86
C PHE A 251 5.77 -11.36 -10.28
N ALA A 252 6.80 -11.38 -11.11
CA ALA A 252 8.11 -11.89 -10.70
C ALA A 252 8.80 -10.94 -9.70
N ALA A 253 9.52 -11.52 -8.74
CA ALA A 253 10.40 -10.76 -7.87
C ALA A 253 11.53 -10.14 -8.68
N GLN A 254 11.73 -8.84 -8.54
CA GLN A 254 12.83 -8.14 -9.19
C GLN A 254 14.05 -8.06 -8.27
N ALA A 255 15.23 -7.94 -8.84
CA ALA A 255 16.49 -7.83 -8.09
C ALA A 255 16.67 -6.40 -7.51
N GLY A 256 15.61 -5.79 -7.01
CA GLY A 256 15.63 -4.47 -6.41
C GLY A 256 16.32 -4.46 -5.04
N ARG A 257 16.96 -3.34 -4.70
CA ARG A 257 17.62 -3.11 -3.40
C ARG A 257 17.11 -1.85 -2.71
N GLU A 258 15.99 -1.30 -3.17
CA GLU A 258 15.44 -0.11 -2.54
C GLU A 258 14.90 -0.44 -1.14
N SER A 259 15.09 0.51 -0.22
CA SER A 259 14.57 0.33 1.14
C SER A 259 13.04 0.41 1.15
N SER A 260 12.41 -0.30 2.09
CA SER A 260 10.95 -0.25 2.28
C SER A 260 10.41 1.18 2.41
N PHE A 261 11.20 2.09 3.02
CA PHE A 261 10.85 3.50 3.12
C PHE A 261 10.82 4.20 1.74
N LYS A 262 11.82 3.96 0.90
CA LYS A 262 11.88 4.56 -0.45
C LYS A 262 10.75 4.03 -1.35
N LEU A 263 10.46 2.73 -1.27
CA LEU A 263 9.33 2.13 -2.00
C LEU A 263 7.99 2.70 -1.52
N TRP A 264 7.80 2.84 -0.20
CA TRP A 264 6.63 3.52 0.34
C TRP A 264 6.54 4.98 -0.15
N LEU A 265 7.64 5.71 -0.15
CA LEU A 265 7.68 7.09 -0.63
C LEU A 265 7.32 7.17 -2.12
N LYS A 266 7.84 6.27 -2.93
CA LYS A 266 7.59 6.19 -4.38
C LYS A 266 6.11 5.93 -4.68
N TYR A 267 5.56 4.89 -4.09
CA TYR A 267 4.26 4.34 -4.49
C TYR A 267 3.07 4.79 -3.62
N ALA A 268 3.26 4.90 -2.32
CA ALA A 268 2.16 5.05 -1.38
C ALA A 268 1.96 6.49 -0.86
N LYS A 269 3.04 7.25 -0.60
CA LYS A 269 2.87 8.59 -0.01
C LYS A 269 2.43 9.60 -1.08
N PRO A 270 1.26 10.29 -0.93
CA PRO A 270 0.81 11.30 -1.88
C PRO A 270 1.71 12.54 -1.85
N LYS A 271 1.93 13.15 -3.01
CA LYS A 271 2.62 14.44 -3.10
C LYS A 271 1.72 15.58 -2.65
N ARG A 272 2.30 16.60 -2.01
CA ARG A 272 1.64 17.86 -1.64
C ARG A 272 2.13 19.05 -2.48
N GLY A 273 3.26 18.89 -3.15
CA GLY A 273 3.83 19.95 -3.98
C GLY A 273 4.86 19.41 -4.96
N THR A 274 5.43 20.33 -5.73
CA THR A 274 6.49 20.04 -6.70
C THR A 274 7.61 21.07 -6.55
N LEU A 275 8.85 20.61 -6.49
CA LEU A 275 10.06 21.41 -6.53
C LEU A 275 10.64 21.33 -7.94
N ARG A 276 10.69 22.44 -8.65
CA ARG A 276 11.44 22.53 -9.89
C ARG A 276 12.90 22.84 -9.59
N VAL A 277 13.78 21.99 -10.09
CA VAL A 277 15.22 22.11 -9.87
C VAL A 277 15.94 22.45 -11.16
N ASP A 278 17.11 23.08 -11.02
CA ASP A 278 17.99 23.36 -12.17
C ASP A 278 18.65 22.08 -12.71
N ALA A 279 19.23 22.15 -13.91
CA ALA A 279 19.88 21.02 -14.56
C ALA A 279 21.07 20.46 -13.77
N GLY A 280 21.74 21.29 -12.98
CA GLY A 280 22.86 20.86 -12.13
C GLY A 280 22.39 19.99 -10.98
N ALA A 281 21.36 20.44 -10.23
CA ALA A 281 20.74 19.69 -9.16
C ALA A 281 20.09 18.40 -9.70
N ALA A 282 19.41 18.47 -10.85
CA ALA A 282 18.82 17.30 -11.49
C ALA A 282 19.86 16.21 -11.80
N ARG A 283 21.00 16.59 -12.35
CA ARG A 283 22.10 15.67 -12.64
C ARG A 283 22.67 15.04 -11.37
N VAL A 284 22.93 15.84 -10.34
CA VAL A 284 23.51 15.36 -9.08
C VAL A 284 22.57 14.40 -8.35
N LEU A 285 21.26 14.66 -8.37
CA LEU A 285 20.26 13.75 -7.81
C LEU A 285 20.23 12.41 -8.53
N ARG A 286 20.31 12.40 -9.87
CA ARG A 286 20.27 11.17 -10.67
C ARG A 286 21.57 10.36 -10.59
N GLU A 287 22.72 11.01 -10.67
CA GLU A 287 24.01 10.34 -10.84
C GLU A 287 24.73 10.07 -9.52
N SER A 288 24.58 10.95 -8.53
CA SER A 288 25.37 10.91 -7.28
C SER A 288 24.55 10.52 -6.05
N GLY A 289 23.22 10.42 -6.15
CA GLY A 289 22.37 10.14 -5.01
C GLY A 289 22.56 11.10 -3.84
N SER A 290 22.80 12.38 -4.13
CA SER A 290 23.04 13.42 -3.14
C SER A 290 21.74 14.03 -2.62
N SER A 291 21.83 14.73 -1.50
CA SER A 291 20.72 15.52 -0.95
C SER A 291 20.40 16.74 -1.81
N LEU A 292 19.15 17.17 -1.84
CA LEU A 292 18.72 18.40 -2.50
C LEU A 292 18.93 19.59 -1.56
N LEU A 293 19.66 20.60 -2.04
CA LEU A 293 19.93 21.84 -1.32
C LEU A 293 19.07 22.99 -1.88
N PRO A 294 18.82 24.06 -1.07
CA PRO A 294 18.04 25.23 -1.51
C PRO A 294 18.60 25.88 -2.79
N VAL A 295 19.93 25.87 -2.96
CA VAL A 295 20.60 26.47 -4.13
C VAL A 295 20.18 25.84 -5.45
N GLY A 296 19.79 24.57 -5.47
CA GLY A 296 19.37 23.86 -6.67
C GLY A 296 17.89 24.02 -7.02
N ILE A 297 17.10 24.73 -6.20
CA ILE A 297 15.66 24.90 -6.40
C ILE A 297 15.40 26.20 -7.15
N ALA A 298 14.71 26.09 -8.28
CA ALA A 298 14.31 27.19 -9.13
C ALA A 298 12.88 27.69 -8.83
N GLU A 299 11.96 26.78 -8.46
CA GLU A 299 10.56 27.12 -8.22
C GLU A 299 9.92 26.13 -7.23
N VAL A 300 8.99 26.63 -6.42
CA VAL A 300 8.17 25.85 -5.49
C VAL A 300 6.71 25.96 -5.91
N LEU A 301 6.05 24.81 -6.11
CA LEU A 301 4.65 24.70 -6.53
C LEU A 301 3.85 23.91 -5.49
N GLY A 302 2.63 24.38 -5.18
CA GLY A 302 1.75 23.76 -4.20
C GLY A 302 1.93 24.30 -2.78
N SER A 303 1.24 23.67 -1.83
CA SER A 303 1.30 24.02 -0.41
C SER A 303 1.61 22.76 0.39
N PHE A 304 2.69 22.77 1.13
CA PHE A 304 3.17 21.64 1.92
C PHE A 304 3.94 22.14 3.15
N GLU A 305 3.99 21.31 4.16
CA GLU A 305 4.74 21.54 5.40
C GLU A 305 6.00 20.67 5.45
N ALA A 306 6.89 20.95 6.41
CA ALA A 306 8.02 20.06 6.67
C ALA A 306 7.52 18.66 7.08
N GLY A 307 8.06 17.61 6.42
CA GLY A 307 7.60 16.23 6.56
C GLY A 307 6.68 15.74 5.43
N ASP A 308 6.20 16.66 4.59
CA ASP A 308 5.39 16.31 3.43
C ASP A 308 6.23 15.78 2.26
N ALA A 309 5.60 14.92 1.43
CA ALA A 309 6.21 14.46 0.20
C ALA A 309 6.03 15.50 -0.92
N VAL A 310 7.10 15.74 -1.65
CA VAL A 310 7.12 16.62 -2.82
C VAL A 310 7.75 15.90 -4.01
N GLU A 311 7.23 16.15 -5.21
CA GLU A 311 7.93 15.75 -6.43
C GLU A 311 9.09 16.70 -6.72
N VAL A 312 10.14 16.16 -7.30
CA VAL A 312 11.25 16.93 -7.85
C VAL A 312 11.23 16.79 -9.36
N ALA A 313 11.16 17.90 -10.07
CA ALA A 313 11.06 17.94 -11.53
C ALA A 313 12.10 18.90 -12.14
N SER A 314 12.60 18.58 -13.33
CA SER A 314 13.44 19.45 -14.14
C SER A 314 12.93 19.39 -15.59
N ASP A 315 12.86 20.55 -16.26
CA ASP A 315 12.40 20.68 -17.65
C ASP A 315 11.04 19.98 -17.93
N GLY A 316 10.13 20.00 -16.95
CA GLY A 316 8.80 19.41 -17.06
C GLY A 316 8.76 17.88 -16.85
N VAL A 317 9.91 17.24 -16.61
CA VAL A 317 10.00 15.81 -16.34
C VAL A 317 10.20 15.58 -14.84
N VAL A 318 9.38 14.70 -14.25
CA VAL A 318 9.56 14.27 -12.86
C VAL A 318 10.82 13.43 -12.76
N ILE A 319 11.71 13.76 -11.83
CA ILE A 319 12.96 13.05 -11.56
C ILE A 319 12.79 12.05 -10.42
N GLY A 320 12.04 12.46 -9.43
CA GLY A 320 11.88 11.67 -8.22
C GLY A 320 10.94 12.33 -7.23
N LYS A 321 10.86 11.71 -6.05
CA LYS A 321 9.98 12.12 -4.95
C LYS A 321 10.76 12.10 -3.64
N GLY A 322 10.54 13.08 -2.78
CA GLY A 322 11.25 13.18 -1.52
C GLY A 322 10.41 13.78 -0.40
N ILE A 323 10.86 13.58 0.84
CA ILE A 323 10.28 14.26 2.01
C ILE A 323 11.02 15.57 2.20
N SER A 324 10.26 16.67 2.18
CA SER A 324 10.80 18.01 2.41
C SER A 324 11.05 18.26 3.90
N ASP A 325 12.20 18.81 4.23
CA ASP A 325 12.50 19.31 5.59
C ASP A 325 12.08 20.77 5.81
N TYR A 326 11.50 21.37 4.76
CA TYR A 326 10.99 22.74 4.75
C TYR A 326 9.53 22.79 4.36
N SER A 327 8.81 23.78 4.85
CA SER A 327 7.51 24.16 4.29
C SER A 327 7.69 24.91 2.95
N ALA A 328 6.64 24.95 2.13
CA ALA A 328 6.63 25.71 0.88
C ALA A 328 6.92 27.21 1.12
N ARG A 329 6.45 27.74 2.25
CA ARG A 329 6.67 29.14 2.64
C ARG A 329 8.12 29.45 2.98
N GLU A 330 8.77 28.56 3.72
CA GLU A 330 10.20 28.70 4.08
C GLU A 330 11.07 28.60 2.82
N LEU A 331 10.83 27.61 1.96
CA LEU A 331 11.57 27.46 0.72
C LEU A 331 11.47 28.67 -0.19
N THR A 332 10.29 29.29 -0.28
CA THR A 332 10.11 30.49 -1.10
C THR A 332 11.01 31.67 -0.64
N GLN A 333 11.37 31.73 0.64
CA GLN A 333 12.25 32.77 1.19
C GLN A 333 13.73 32.54 0.88
N VAL A 334 14.13 31.30 0.63
CA VAL A 334 15.53 30.88 0.50
C VAL A 334 15.86 30.25 -0.87
N LEU A 335 14.99 30.42 -1.86
CA LEU A 335 15.18 29.93 -3.22
C LEU A 335 16.53 30.34 -3.79
N GLY A 336 17.28 29.39 -4.31
CA GLY A 336 18.59 29.61 -4.97
C GLY A 336 19.71 30.04 -4.03
N MET A 337 19.48 30.09 -2.71
CA MET A 337 20.48 30.52 -1.74
C MET A 337 21.43 29.37 -1.40
N LYS A 338 22.70 29.73 -1.15
CA LYS A 338 23.68 28.80 -0.57
C LYS A 338 23.39 28.58 0.92
N THR A 339 23.78 27.42 1.45
CA THR A 339 23.51 27.00 2.84
C THR A 339 23.88 28.06 3.88
N ASP A 340 25.03 28.74 3.73
CA ASP A 340 25.44 29.78 4.67
C ASP A 340 24.46 30.97 4.68
N ALA A 341 23.99 31.40 3.52
CA ALA A 341 23.00 32.49 3.40
C ALA A 341 21.60 32.06 3.89
N VAL A 342 21.25 30.78 3.78
CA VAL A 342 20.01 30.25 4.34
C VAL A 342 19.97 30.37 5.86
N ARG A 343 21.08 30.09 6.53
CA ARG A 343 21.19 30.21 8.01
C ARG A 343 20.99 31.64 8.52
N ASP A 344 21.33 32.64 7.71
CA ASP A 344 21.10 34.04 8.06
C ASP A 344 19.59 34.41 8.02
N VAL A 345 18.82 33.76 7.14
CA VAL A 345 17.38 34.00 6.95
C VAL A 345 16.54 33.08 7.83
N LEU A 346 16.93 31.81 7.93
CA LEU A 346 16.23 30.75 8.68
C LEU A 346 17.25 30.03 9.61
N PRO A 347 17.56 30.54 10.78
CA PRO A 347 18.63 30.02 11.65
C PRO A 347 18.43 28.59 12.15
N HIS A 348 17.20 28.08 12.12
CA HIS A 348 16.84 26.75 12.62
C HIS A 348 16.50 25.75 11.50
N ALA A 349 16.60 26.16 10.24
CA ALA A 349 16.31 25.28 9.12
C ALA A 349 17.40 24.21 8.93
N ALA A 350 17.03 23.08 8.37
CA ALA A 350 17.97 22.05 7.96
C ALA A 350 18.88 22.56 6.81
N ASP A 351 20.06 21.99 6.67
CA ASP A 351 20.95 22.34 5.56
C ASP A 351 20.41 21.85 4.21
N GLU A 352 19.66 20.75 4.24
CA GLU A 352 19.13 20.07 3.08
C GLU A 352 17.61 20.25 3.01
N VAL A 353 17.10 20.44 1.80
CA VAL A 353 15.65 20.48 1.55
C VAL A 353 15.07 19.08 1.54
N ILE A 354 15.80 18.15 0.92
CA ILE A 354 15.48 16.72 0.91
C ILE A 354 16.78 15.97 1.17
N HIS A 355 16.81 15.20 2.26
CA HIS A 355 17.94 14.33 2.55
C HIS A 355 17.94 13.13 1.57
N ARG A 356 19.12 12.72 1.09
CA ARG A 356 19.27 11.61 0.13
C ARG A 356 18.59 10.29 0.54
N ASP A 357 18.58 9.98 1.84
CA ASP A 357 17.94 8.77 2.35
C ASP A 357 16.40 8.87 2.34
N ARG A 358 15.87 10.09 2.14
CA ARG A 358 14.45 10.41 2.02
C ARG A 358 14.09 10.89 0.61
N PHE A 359 14.84 10.46 -0.39
CA PHE A 359 14.61 10.71 -1.81
C PHE A 359 14.64 9.40 -2.59
N VAL A 360 13.75 9.24 -3.56
CA VAL A 360 13.68 8.11 -4.48
C VAL A 360 13.55 8.64 -5.91
N LEU A 361 14.24 8.02 -6.85
CA LEU A 361 14.05 8.26 -8.28
C LEU A 361 12.77 7.57 -8.77
N VAL A 362 12.10 8.20 -9.74
CA VAL A 362 10.85 7.71 -10.35
C VAL A 362 11.06 7.48 -11.83
#